data_b49331870f85e2d42a0d9f38b05298ed
#
_entry.id   b49331870f85e2d42a0d9f38b05298ed
#
_cell.length_a   1.000
_cell.length_b   1.000
_cell.length_c   1.000
_cell.angle_alpha   90.00
_cell.angle_beta   90.00
_cell.angle_gamma   90.00
#
_symmetry.space_group_name_H-M   'P 1'
#
loop_
_entity.id
_entity.type
_entity.pdbx_description
1 polymer ?
#
loop_
_entity_poly.entity_id
_entity_poly.type
_entity_poly.pdbx_seq_one_letter_code
_entity_poly.pdbx_strand_id
1 'polypeptide(L)'
;MDMWVSRKKGKWRQEHTDIVSSILSKARQGTDVFLTPGNHDSEFRRLNGIGFGNIHVDHEFCHTTLEGKRLWVIHGDYLDRSVTTLKWLAYLGAWVHEGLGGFNVFWNRWAKRLGRPPSDFSGLAKKRVKDFVQYFTNFDDRITVDAKNAGYDGVVCGHIHKPAFVEHETGALYINTGDWMKHCTALVEHLDGRLELVHWADLRATFEGAMTSKPEPSLPFPS
;
A
#
# COMPACT_ATOMS: atom_id res chain seq x y z
N MET A 1 -4.74 4.62 8.44
CA MET A 1 -5.59 4.19 9.58
C MET A 1 -6.34 2.94 9.13
N ASP A 2 -6.47 1.90 9.95
CA ASP A 2 -7.25 0.71 9.58
C ASP A 2 -8.63 0.78 10.25
N MET A 3 -9.59 1.41 9.59
CA MET A 3 -10.96 1.56 10.09
C MET A 3 -11.70 0.22 10.15
N TRP A 4 -11.29 -0.75 9.35
CA TRP A 4 -11.89 -2.10 9.39
C TRP A 4 -11.56 -2.83 10.69
N VAL A 5 -10.34 -2.69 11.20
CA VAL A 5 -9.93 -3.24 12.51
C VAL A 5 -10.58 -2.45 13.66
N SER A 6 -10.74 -1.13 13.53
CA SER A 6 -11.31 -0.28 14.57
C SER A 6 -12.82 -0.50 14.79
N ARG A 7 -13.55 -1.09 13.84
CA ARG A 7 -14.94 -1.53 14.00
C ARG A 7 -15.14 -2.58 15.10
N LYS A 8 -14.09 -3.34 15.43
CA LYS A 8 -14.14 -4.33 16.52
C LYS A 8 -14.01 -3.59 17.85
N LYS A 9 -15.00 -3.73 18.73
CA LYS A 9 -14.98 -3.11 20.08
C LYS A 9 -13.63 -3.33 20.77
N GLY A 10 -13.04 -2.27 21.32
CA GLY A 10 -11.79 -2.31 22.08
C GLY A 10 -10.49 -2.34 21.26
N LYS A 11 -10.55 -2.17 19.94
CA LYS A 11 -9.34 -2.09 19.09
C LYS A 11 -8.83 -0.67 18.90
N TRP A 12 -9.65 0.34 19.15
CA TRP A 12 -9.23 1.73 19.13
C TRP A 12 -8.50 2.07 20.44
N ARG A 13 -7.25 2.48 20.32
CA ARG A 13 -6.36 2.85 21.44
C ARG A 13 -6.21 4.36 21.52
N GLN A 14 -5.72 4.85 22.67
CA GLN A 14 -5.47 6.27 22.86
C GLN A 14 -4.47 6.81 21.81
N GLU A 15 -3.42 6.06 21.48
CA GLU A 15 -2.41 6.46 20.51
C GLU A 15 -3.02 6.77 19.12
N HIS A 16 -4.09 6.06 18.73
CA HIS A 16 -4.81 6.37 17.49
C HIS A 16 -5.50 7.75 17.57
N THR A 17 -6.09 8.07 18.71
CA THR A 17 -6.70 9.37 18.97
C THR A 17 -5.65 10.48 18.92
N ASP A 18 -4.49 10.25 19.51
CA ASP A 18 -3.39 11.22 19.57
C ASP A 18 -2.84 11.54 18.17
N ILE A 19 -2.69 10.51 17.31
CA ILE A 19 -2.29 10.68 15.92
C ILE A 19 -3.34 11.51 15.15
N VAL A 20 -4.62 11.17 15.27
CA VAL A 20 -5.70 11.91 14.61
C VAL A 20 -5.71 13.36 15.07
N SER A 21 -5.62 13.59 16.40
CA SER A 21 -5.58 14.94 16.97
C SER A 21 -4.39 15.74 16.47
N SER A 22 -3.24 15.11 16.32
CA SER A 22 -2.03 15.73 15.78
C SER A 22 -2.22 16.16 14.31
N ILE A 23 -2.83 15.30 13.48
CA ILE A 23 -3.14 15.60 12.07
C ILE A 23 -4.12 16.79 11.99
N LEU A 24 -5.20 16.75 12.78
CA LEU A 24 -6.20 17.83 12.85
C LEU A 24 -5.57 19.15 13.32
N SER A 25 -4.66 19.10 14.29
CA SER A 25 -3.92 20.28 14.76
C SER A 25 -3.05 20.88 13.67
N LYS A 26 -2.33 20.05 12.89
CA LYS A 26 -1.56 20.51 11.73
C LYS A 26 -2.45 21.18 10.67
N ALA A 27 -3.58 20.57 10.34
CA ALA A 27 -4.54 21.14 9.40
C ALA A 27 -5.05 22.51 9.88
N ARG A 28 -5.36 22.67 11.17
CA ARG A 28 -5.76 23.96 11.77
C ARG A 28 -4.67 25.02 11.73
N GLN A 29 -3.40 24.63 11.68
CA GLN A 29 -2.23 25.52 11.55
C GLN A 29 -1.92 25.89 10.10
N GLY A 30 -2.74 25.45 9.12
CA GLY A 30 -2.61 25.79 7.72
C GLY A 30 -1.88 24.72 6.87
N THR A 31 -1.59 23.55 7.44
CA THR A 31 -1.05 22.42 6.66
C THR A 31 -2.16 21.76 5.87
N ASP A 32 -1.99 21.62 4.55
CA ASP A 32 -2.90 20.83 3.73
C ASP A 32 -2.71 19.34 4.00
N VAL A 33 -3.81 18.65 4.25
CA VAL A 33 -3.87 17.22 4.54
C VAL A 33 -4.69 16.54 3.45
N PHE A 34 -4.10 15.57 2.77
CA PHE A 34 -4.75 14.81 1.71
C PHE A 34 -4.95 13.36 2.17
N LEU A 35 -6.19 12.87 2.12
CA LEU A 35 -6.55 11.52 2.51
C LEU A 35 -7.06 10.73 1.30
N THR A 36 -6.33 9.69 0.91
CA THR A 36 -6.73 8.68 -0.09
C THR A 36 -7.26 7.44 0.60
N PRO A 37 -8.58 7.20 0.59
CA PRO A 37 -9.16 6.04 1.25
C PRO A 37 -8.81 4.73 0.53
N GLY A 38 -8.25 3.78 1.28
CA GLY A 38 -7.98 2.43 0.81
C GLY A 38 -9.15 1.46 0.95
N ASN A 39 -8.89 0.19 0.64
CA ASN A 39 -9.87 -0.90 0.79
C ASN A 39 -10.25 -1.15 2.27
N HIS A 40 -9.38 -0.85 3.22
CA HIS A 40 -9.64 -0.94 4.67
C HIS A 40 -10.40 0.26 5.23
N ASP A 41 -10.37 1.39 4.52
CA ASP A 41 -11.00 2.66 4.89
C ASP A 41 -12.10 3.04 3.89
N SER A 42 -12.74 2.06 3.26
CA SER A 42 -13.68 2.24 2.15
C SER A 42 -14.89 3.13 2.48
N GLU A 43 -15.23 3.29 3.75
CA GLU A 43 -16.28 4.20 4.20
C GLU A 43 -15.96 5.66 3.89
N PHE A 44 -14.70 6.06 3.98
CA PHE A 44 -14.26 7.41 3.64
C PHE A 44 -14.40 7.74 2.16
N ARG A 45 -14.54 6.73 1.29
CA ARG A 45 -14.80 6.95 -0.14
C ARG A 45 -16.12 7.67 -0.43
N ARG A 46 -17.06 7.64 0.53
CA ARG A 46 -18.29 8.43 0.43
C ARG A 46 -18.05 9.93 0.59
N LEU A 47 -16.88 10.31 1.06
CA LEU A 47 -16.46 11.69 1.26
C LEU A 47 -15.56 12.21 0.13
N ASN A 48 -15.42 11.46 -0.96
CA ASN A 48 -14.60 11.88 -2.09
C ASN A 48 -15.06 13.21 -2.67
N GLY A 49 -14.10 14.06 -2.99
CA GLY A 49 -14.34 15.44 -3.44
C GLY A 49 -14.79 16.39 -2.33
N ILE A 50 -14.83 15.94 -1.07
CA ILE A 50 -15.20 16.81 0.06
C ILE A 50 -13.94 17.31 0.75
N GLY A 51 -13.91 18.63 1.03
CA GLY A 51 -12.90 19.28 1.85
C GLY A 51 -13.48 19.75 3.19
N PHE A 52 -12.71 19.59 4.25
CA PHE A 52 -13.01 20.09 5.60
C PHE A 52 -11.88 21.04 6.02
N GLY A 53 -12.00 22.32 5.64
CA GLY A 53 -10.88 23.26 5.78
C GLY A 53 -9.68 22.80 4.94
N ASN A 54 -8.55 22.58 5.59
CA ASN A 54 -7.32 22.11 4.92
C ASN A 54 -7.22 20.58 4.82
N ILE A 55 -8.32 19.83 5.00
CA ILE A 55 -8.36 18.39 4.85
C ILE A 55 -9.16 18.06 3.60
N HIS A 56 -8.53 17.35 2.67
CA HIS A 56 -9.09 16.97 1.38
C HIS A 56 -9.19 15.46 1.31
N VAL A 57 -10.35 14.94 0.90
CA VAL A 57 -10.58 13.50 0.74
C VAL A 57 -10.88 13.21 -0.72
N ASP A 58 -10.03 12.41 -1.37
CA ASP A 58 -10.30 11.92 -2.73
C ASP A 58 -9.60 10.59 -3.00
N HIS A 59 -9.99 9.94 -4.11
CA HIS A 59 -9.39 8.69 -4.57
C HIS A 59 -7.94 8.84 -4.99
N GLU A 60 -7.58 10.02 -5.49
CA GLU A 60 -6.26 10.34 -6.03
C GLU A 60 -5.94 11.81 -5.86
N PHE A 61 -4.65 12.11 -5.81
CA PHE A 61 -4.13 13.48 -5.81
C PHE A 61 -2.93 13.56 -6.74
N CYS A 62 -2.66 14.76 -7.23
CA CYS A 62 -1.42 15.09 -7.91
C CYS A 62 -0.53 15.87 -6.96
N HIS A 63 0.65 15.33 -6.63
CA HIS A 63 1.68 16.07 -5.92
C HIS A 63 2.71 16.57 -6.95
N THR A 64 2.94 17.88 -7.00
CA THR A 64 4.01 18.46 -7.81
C THR A 64 5.21 18.71 -6.89
N THR A 65 6.30 18.02 -7.14
CA THR A 65 7.53 18.16 -6.35
C THR A 65 8.19 19.53 -6.57
N LEU A 66 9.11 19.91 -5.69
CA LEU A 66 9.92 21.14 -5.86
C LEU A 66 10.72 21.15 -7.16
N GLU A 67 11.09 19.97 -7.70
CA GLU A 67 11.72 19.82 -8.99
C GLU A 67 10.73 19.88 -10.18
N GLY A 68 9.43 20.06 -9.92
CA GLY A 68 8.38 20.13 -10.94
C GLY A 68 7.87 18.78 -11.44
N LYS A 69 8.30 17.65 -10.89
CA LYS A 69 7.78 16.32 -11.24
C LYS A 69 6.37 16.15 -10.69
N ARG A 70 5.47 15.64 -11.51
CA ARG A 70 4.09 15.35 -11.14
C ARG A 70 3.96 13.90 -10.69
N LEU A 71 3.67 13.68 -9.41
CA LEU A 71 3.48 12.36 -8.84
C LEU A 71 1.99 12.08 -8.63
N TRP A 72 1.53 10.95 -9.15
CA TRP A 72 0.19 10.45 -8.94
C TRP A 72 0.10 9.76 -7.58
N VAL A 73 -0.63 10.33 -6.64
CA VAL A 73 -0.78 9.81 -5.27
C VAL A 73 -2.09 9.08 -5.16
N ILE A 74 -2.04 7.76 -4.94
CA ILE A 74 -3.21 6.88 -4.85
C ILE A 74 -2.99 5.78 -3.81
N HIS A 75 -4.08 5.12 -3.38
CA HIS A 75 -3.93 3.93 -2.53
C HIS A 75 -3.34 2.73 -3.29
N GLY A 76 -3.79 2.47 -4.52
CA GLY A 76 -3.33 1.38 -5.38
C GLY A 76 -4.27 0.18 -5.51
N ASP A 77 -5.34 0.12 -4.74
CA ASP A 77 -6.30 -1.01 -4.75
C ASP A 77 -7.26 -1.03 -5.95
N TYR A 78 -7.22 -0.02 -6.82
CA TYR A 78 -8.01 -0.03 -8.05
C TYR A 78 -7.62 -1.20 -8.98
N LEU A 79 -6.36 -1.61 -8.94
CA LEU A 79 -5.88 -2.79 -9.67
C LEU A 79 -6.49 -4.10 -9.14
N ASP A 80 -6.94 -4.12 -7.88
CA ASP A 80 -7.60 -5.29 -7.27
C ASP A 80 -8.99 -5.57 -7.85
N ARG A 81 -9.67 -4.56 -8.41
CA ARG A 81 -10.99 -4.75 -9.02
C ARG A 81 -10.95 -5.71 -10.21
N SER A 82 -9.83 -5.74 -10.93
CA SER A 82 -9.58 -6.75 -11.97
C SER A 82 -9.28 -8.14 -11.37
N VAL A 83 -8.86 -8.22 -10.10
CA VAL A 83 -8.36 -9.41 -9.41
C VAL A 83 -9.39 -10.03 -8.48
N THR A 84 -10.41 -9.29 -8.02
CA THR A 84 -11.45 -9.85 -7.15
C THR A 84 -12.16 -11.03 -7.80
N THR A 85 -12.34 -11.01 -9.12
CA THR A 85 -12.81 -12.16 -9.89
C THR A 85 -11.79 -13.32 -9.90
N LEU A 86 -10.50 -13.03 -9.74
CA LEU A 86 -9.43 -14.02 -9.70
C LEU A 86 -9.16 -14.56 -8.28
N LYS A 87 -9.40 -13.75 -7.22
CA LYS A 87 -9.23 -14.20 -5.83
C LYS A 87 -10.18 -15.32 -5.46
N TRP A 88 -11.47 -15.19 -5.75
CA TRP A 88 -12.41 -16.26 -5.47
C TRP A 88 -12.14 -17.51 -6.34
N LEU A 89 -11.66 -17.34 -7.59
CA LEU A 89 -11.20 -18.42 -8.45
C LEU A 89 -9.93 -19.10 -7.90
N ALA A 90 -9.01 -18.35 -7.28
CA ALA A 90 -7.84 -18.89 -6.61
C ALA A 90 -8.22 -19.66 -5.33
N TYR A 91 -9.15 -19.14 -4.52
CA TYR A 91 -9.72 -19.85 -3.36
C TYR A 91 -10.49 -21.08 -3.79
N LEU A 92 -11.30 -20.98 -4.85
CA LEU A 92 -12.00 -22.13 -5.42
C LEU A 92 -10.99 -23.15 -5.98
N GLY A 93 -9.93 -22.68 -6.63
CA GLY A 93 -8.83 -23.53 -7.12
C GLY A 93 -8.06 -24.24 -6.01
N ALA A 94 -7.80 -23.58 -4.90
CA ALA A 94 -7.15 -24.19 -3.72
C ALA A 94 -8.08 -25.21 -3.05
N TRP A 95 -9.36 -24.88 -2.87
CA TRP A 95 -10.37 -25.79 -2.32
C TRP A 95 -10.63 -26.99 -3.22
N VAL A 96 -10.67 -26.75 -4.53
CA VAL A 96 -10.77 -27.77 -5.56
C VAL A 96 -9.49 -28.64 -5.62
N HIS A 97 -8.31 -28.07 -5.34
CA HIS A 97 -7.04 -28.83 -5.32
C HIS A 97 -6.97 -29.79 -4.13
N GLU A 98 -7.45 -29.39 -2.95
CA GLU A 98 -7.58 -30.31 -1.79
C GLU A 98 -8.61 -31.42 -2.05
N GLY A 99 -9.73 -31.10 -2.73
CA GLY A 99 -10.75 -32.08 -3.11
C GLY A 99 -10.41 -32.91 -4.36
N LEU A 100 -9.62 -32.36 -5.28
CA LEU A 100 -9.33 -32.99 -6.58
C LEU A 100 -8.25 -34.07 -6.54
N GLY A 101 -7.43 -34.13 -5.48
CA GLY A 101 -6.48 -35.25 -5.34
C GLY A 101 -7.20 -36.61 -5.42
N GLY A 102 -8.32 -36.76 -4.73
CA GLY A 102 -9.17 -37.95 -4.80
C GLY A 102 -10.01 -38.05 -6.09
N PHE A 103 -10.58 -36.90 -6.53
CA PHE A 103 -11.43 -36.85 -7.72
C PHE A 103 -10.65 -37.09 -9.02
N ASN A 104 -9.42 -36.56 -9.12
CA ASN A 104 -8.57 -36.78 -10.30
C ASN A 104 -8.19 -38.28 -10.47
N VAL A 105 -7.92 -38.97 -9.37
CA VAL A 105 -7.67 -40.42 -9.38
C VAL A 105 -8.95 -41.16 -9.77
N PHE A 106 -10.09 -40.81 -9.24
CA PHE A 106 -11.39 -41.41 -9.55
C PHE A 106 -11.78 -41.15 -11.01
N TRP A 107 -11.68 -39.90 -11.48
CA TRP A 107 -12.02 -39.49 -12.84
C TRP A 107 -11.11 -40.15 -13.88
N ASN A 108 -9.80 -40.16 -13.66
CA ASN A 108 -8.86 -40.80 -14.58
C ASN A 108 -9.03 -42.33 -14.63
N ARG A 109 -9.43 -42.97 -13.53
CA ARG A 109 -9.79 -44.38 -13.51
C ARG A 109 -11.05 -44.67 -14.33
N TRP A 110 -12.02 -43.73 -14.31
CA TRP A 110 -13.27 -43.84 -15.06
C TRP A 110 -13.08 -43.48 -16.55
N ALA A 111 -12.33 -42.40 -16.84
CA ALA A 111 -11.97 -41.99 -18.20
C ALA A 111 -11.19 -43.07 -18.93
N LYS A 112 -10.28 -43.75 -18.25
CA LYS A 112 -9.54 -44.90 -18.80
C LYS A 112 -10.45 -46.06 -19.18
N ARG A 113 -11.53 -46.32 -18.42
CA ARG A 113 -12.53 -47.34 -18.76
C ARG A 113 -13.38 -46.94 -19.97
N LEU A 114 -13.53 -45.67 -20.26
CA LEU A 114 -14.31 -45.14 -21.39
C LEU A 114 -13.43 -44.75 -22.59
N GLY A 115 -12.13 -45.10 -22.59
CA GLY A 115 -11.21 -44.84 -23.70
C GLY A 115 -10.92 -43.35 -23.91
N ARG A 116 -11.16 -42.47 -22.90
CA ARG A 116 -10.87 -41.04 -22.98
C ARG A 116 -9.48 -40.72 -22.42
N PRO A 117 -8.78 -39.71 -23.00
CA PRO A 117 -7.49 -39.28 -22.48
C PRO A 117 -7.63 -38.71 -21.06
N PRO A 118 -6.60 -38.87 -20.20
CA PRO A 118 -6.60 -38.32 -18.86
C PRO A 118 -6.65 -36.78 -18.90
N SER A 119 -7.48 -36.17 -18.08
CA SER A 119 -7.60 -34.73 -17.95
C SER A 119 -6.67 -34.27 -16.85
N ASP A 120 -5.80 -33.31 -17.16
CA ASP A 120 -4.93 -32.68 -16.16
C ASP A 120 -5.57 -31.40 -15.58
N PHE A 121 -6.46 -31.58 -14.60
CA PHE A 121 -7.06 -30.48 -13.87
C PHE A 121 -6.04 -29.78 -12.94
N SER A 122 -4.95 -30.47 -12.56
CA SER A 122 -3.91 -29.91 -11.70
C SER A 122 -3.04 -28.88 -12.42
N GLY A 123 -2.81 -29.04 -13.72
CA GLY A 123 -2.09 -28.06 -14.55
C GLY A 123 -2.82 -26.75 -14.71
N LEU A 124 -4.16 -26.78 -14.83
CA LEU A 124 -4.99 -25.58 -14.91
C LEU A 124 -4.96 -24.79 -13.59
N ALA A 125 -5.02 -25.47 -12.44
CA ALA A 125 -4.92 -24.84 -11.12
C ALA A 125 -3.54 -24.20 -10.91
N LYS A 126 -2.46 -24.91 -11.26
CA LYS A 126 -1.08 -24.39 -11.19
C LYS A 126 -0.89 -23.15 -12.06
N LYS A 127 -1.43 -23.13 -13.29
CA LYS A 127 -1.36 -21.96 -14.17
C LYS A 127 -2.05 -20.75 -13.54
N ARG A 128 -3.24 -20.92 -12.96
CA ARG A 128 -3.99 -19.84 -12.30
C ARG A 128 -3.29 -19.28 -11.09
N VAL A 129 -2.65 -20.13 -10.27
CA VAL A 129 -1.82 -19.71 -9.13
C VAL A 129 -0.60 -18.94 -9.64
N LYS A 130 0.04 -19.42 -10.73
CA LYS A 130 1.17 -18.71 -11.34
C LYS A 130 0.75 -17.33 -11.87
N ASP A 131 -0.37 -17.24 -12.58
CA ASP A 131 -0.89 -15.96 -13.11
C ASP A 131 -1.24 -14.99 -11.97
N PHE A 132 -1.75 -15.49 -10.83
CA PHE A 132 -2.02 -14.71 -9.62
C PHE A 132 -0.72 -14.20 -8.99
N VAL A 133 0.29 -15.07 -8.82
CA VAL A 133 1.61 -14.67 -8.27
C VAL A 133 2.26 -13.64 -9.20
N GLN A 134 2.22 -13.86 -10.51
CA GLN A 134 2.79 -12.96 -11.51
C GLN A 134 2.08 -11.60 -11.53
N TYR A 135 0.78 -11.55 -11.24
CA TYR A 135 0.04 -10.30 -11.08
C TYR A 135 0.58 -9.44 -9.93
N PHE A 136 0.84 -10.04 -8.77
CA PHE A 136 1.44 -9.33 -7.63
C PHE A 136 2.92 -8.99 -7.85
N THR A 137 3.62 -9.77 -8.68
CA THR A 137 5.02 -9.52 -9.03
C THR A 137 5.15 -8.35 -10.01
N ASN A 138 4.10 -8.07 -10.81
CA ASN A 138 4.09 -7.01 -11.81
C ASN A 138 3.16 -5.84 -11.40
N PHE A 139 2.87 -5.68 -10.12
CA PHE A 139 2.05 -4.57 -9.63
C PHE A 139 2.70 -3.21 -9.91
N ASP A 140 4.00 -3.12 -9.62
CA ASP A 140 4.84 -1.96 -9.85
C ASP A 140 4.90 -1.57 -11.33
N ASP A 141 5.11 -2.53 -12.22
CA ASP A 141 5.12 -2.30 -13.67
C ASP A 141 3.79 -1.69 -14.14
N ARG A 142 2.69 -2.30 -13.77
CA ARG A 142 1.35 -1.90 -14.22
C ARG A 142 0.96 -0.52 -13.74
N ILE A 143 1.11 -0.26 -12.45
CA ILE A 143 0.74 1.03 -11.86
C ILE A 143 1.61 2.17 -12.39
N THR A 144 2.89 1.88 -12.69
CA THR A 144 3.82 2.85 -13.24
C THR A 144 3.51 3.16 -14.71
N VAL A 145 3.15 2.14 -15.49
CA VAL A 145 2.68 2.33 -16.87
C VAL A 145 1.39 3.15 -16.90
N ASP A 146 0.43 2.86 -16.01
CA ASP A 146 -0.83 3.62 -15.92
C ASP A 146 -0.56 5.08 -15.54
N ALA A 147 0.34 5.35 -14.58
CA ALA A 147 0.76 6.70 -14.22
C ALA A 147 1.37 7.46 -15.42
N LYS A 148 2.26 6.80 -16.16
CA LYS A 148 2.89 7.40 -17.35
C LYS A 148 1.88 7.71 -18.45
N ASN A 149 0.94 6.80 -18.70
CA ASN A 149 -0.14 7.00 -19.68
C ASN A 149 -1.07 8.16 -19.29
N ALA A 150 -1.25 8.40 -17.99
CA ALA A 150 -2.01 9.52 -17.45
C ALA A 150 -1.22 10.84 -17.41
N GLY A 151 0.05 10.85 -17.89
CA GLY A 151 0.88 12.06 -17.96
C GLY A 151 1.57 12.43 -16.65
N TYR A 152 1.78 11.47 -15.74
CA TYR A 152 2.55 11.64 -14.51
C TYR A 152 4.00 11.20 -14.70
N ASP A 153 4.90 11.78 -13.91
CA ASP A 153 6.32 11.41 -13.88
C ASP A 153 6.62 10.28 -12.89
N GLY A 154 5.62 9.91 -12.09
CA GLY A 154 5.71 8.79 -11.16
C GLY A 154 4.41 8.56 -10.40
N VAL A 155 4.41 7.49 -9.60
CA VAL A 155 3.30 7.10 -8.74
C VAL A 155 3.77 6.91 -7.31
N VAL A 156 2.97 7.41 -6.36
CA VAL A 156 3.11 7.16 -4.92
C VAL A 156 1.91 6.34 -4.48
N CYS A 157 2.15 5.14 -3.97
CA CYS A 157 1.08 4.24 -3.55
C CYS A 157 1.42 3.47 -2.27
N GLY A 158 0.46 2.72 -1.76
CA GLY A 158 0.61 1.77 -0.66
C GLY A 158 0.12 0.39 -1.06
N HIS A 159 -0.93 -0.09 -0.42
CA HIS A 159 -1.75 -1.28 -0.71
C HIS A 159 -1.03 -2.63 -0.59
N ILE A 160 0.07 -2.86 -1.30
CA ILE A 160 0.82 -4.13 -1.25
C ILE A 160 1.77 -4.24 -0.05
N HIS A 161 1.88 -3.18 0.76
CA HIS A 161 2.68 -3.15 1.99
C HIS A 161 4.16 -3.49 1.78
N LYS A 162 4.71 -3.20 0.60
CA LYS A 162 6.12 -3.46 0.25
C LYS A 162 6.80 -2.14 -0.07
N PRO A 163 7.58 -1.57 0.87
CA PRO A 163 8.29 -0.31 0.63
C PRO A 163 9.20 -0.43 -0.58
N ALA A 164 9.14 0.56 -1.48
CA ALA A 164 10.00 0.63 -2.66
C ALA A 164 10.16 2.07 -3.12
N PHE A 165 11.33 2.38 -3.65
CA PHE A 165 11.63 3.63 -4.35
C PHE A 165 12.51 3.26 -5.53
N VAL A 166 11.91 3.18 -6.72
CA VAL A 166 12.57 2.64 -7.92
C VAL A 166 12.23 3.52 -9.12
N GLU A 167 13.20 3.81 -9.96
CA GLU A 167 12.96 4.34 -11.29
C GLU A 167 12.68 3.17 -12.23
N HIS A 168 11.48 3.19 -12.84
CA HIS A 168 11.05 2.15 -13.76
C HIS A 168 11.67 2.33 -15.15
N GLU A 169 11.69 1.28 -15.95
CA GLU A 169 12.24 1.32 -17.34
C GLU A 169 11.55 2.37 -18.23
N THR A 170 10.33 2.76 -17.91
CA THR A 170 9.59 3.85 -18.58
C THR A 170 10.11 5.25 -18.23
N GLY A 171 11.08 5.38 -17.35
CA GLY A 171 11.57 6.63 -16.78
C GLY A 171 10.62 7.27 -15.75
N ALA A 172 9.57 6.56 -15.33
CA ALA A 172 8.67 7.03 -14.28
C ALA A 172 9.09 6.46 -12.91
N LEU A 173 8.85 7.24 -11.84
CA LEU A 173 9.14 6.79 -10.48
C LEU A 173 8.03 5.88 -9.97
N TYR A 174 8.42 4.73 -9.43
CA TYR A 174 7.55 3.89 -8.61
C TYR A 174 7.93 4.05 -7.14
N ILE A 175 7.00 4.54 -6.32
CA ILE A 175 7.22 4.74 -4.90
C ILE A 175 6.07 4.06 -4.13
N ASN A 176 6.41 3.07 -3.31
CA ASN A 176 5.46 2.46 -2.40
C ASN A 176 5.84 2.81 -0.96
N THR A 177 4.93 3.44 -0.24
CA THR A 177 5.19 3.91 1.11
C THR A 177 5.24 2.80 2.16
N GLY A 178 4.92 1.56 1.77
CA GLY A 178 4.90 0.42 2.69
C GLY A 178 3.72 0.44 3.65
N ASP A 179 3.99 0.17 4.91
CA ASP A 179 2.99 0.11 5.98
C ASP A 179 3.57 0.57 7.33
N TRP A 180 2.69 0.93 8.26
CA TRP A 180 3.03 1.29 9.64
C TRP A 180 2.90 0.13 10.65
N MET A 181 2.71 -1.09 10.18
CA MET A 181 2.61 -2.30 11.00
C MET A 181 3.94 -3.04 11.10
N LYS A 182 4.64 -3.17 9.96
CA LYS A 182 5.85 -3.98 9.83
C LYS A 182 7.06 -3.14 9.44
N HIS A 183 6.90 -2.27 8.45
CA HIS A 183 8.02 -1.54 7.85
C HIS A 183 8.19 -0.15 8.47
N CYS A 184 7.09 0.49 8.90
CA CYS A 184 7.05 1.82 9.52
C CYS A 184 7.81 2.83 8.65
N THR A 185 7.40 2.94 7.38
CA THR A 185 8.02 3.78 6.37
C THR A 185 7.11 4.91 5.93
N ALA A 186 7.71 6.02 5.49
CA ALA A 186 7.02 7.15 4.88
C ALA A 186 7.87 7.78 3.78
N LEU A 187 7.22 8.32 2.74
CA LEU A 187 7.89 9.18 1.77
C LEU A 187 7.95 10.60 2.31
N VAL A 188 9.10 11.21 2.23
CA VAL A 188 9.34 12.61 2.61
C VAL A 188 9.95 13.35 1.43
N GLU A 189 9.45 14.53 1.12
CA GLU A 189 10.11 15.51 0.27
C GLU A 189 10.78 16.55 1.19
N HIS A 190 12.08 16.66 1.07
CA HIS A 190 12.86 17.65 1.82
C HIS A 190 12.74 19.04 1.19
N LEU A 191 13.10 20.08 1.95
CA LEU A 191 13.06 21.46 1.47
C LEU A 191 14.05 21.75 0.31
N ASP A 192 14.99 20.87 0.08
CA ASP A 192 15.92 20.89 -1.07
C ASP A 192 15.36 20.15 -2.30
N GLY A 193 14.14 19.61 -2.24
CA GLY A 193 13.49 18.85 -3.31
C GLY A 193 13.83 17.36 -3.34
N ARG A 194 14.71 16.89 -2.49
CA ARG A 194 15.09 15.48 -2.42
C ARG A 194 13.96 14.64 -1.86
N LEU A 195 13.54 13.61 -2.60
CA LEU A 195 12.59 12.60 -2.15
C LEU A 195 13.33 11.49 -1.41
N GLU A 196 12.81 11.09 -0.26
CA GLU A 196 13.40 10.02 0.56
C GLU A 196 12.34 9.12 1.16
N LEU A 197 12.51 7.81 1.02
CA LEU A 197 11.72 6.82 1.74
C LEU A 197 12.38 6.57 3.11
N VAL A 198 11.85 7.21 4.13
CA VAL A 198 12.40 7.17 5.49
C VAL A 198 11.83 6.00 6.30
N HIS A 199 12.67 5.40 7.15
CA HIS A 199 12.27 4.39 8.11
C HIS A 199 12.17 5.00 9.51
N TRP A 200 11.10 4.75 10.22
CA TRP A 200 10.91 5.28 11.58
C TRP A 200 12.03 4.90 12.54
N ALA A 201 12.57 3.68 12.43
CA ALA A 201 13.66 3.21 13.28
C ALA A 201 14.91 4.10 13.16
N ASP A 202 15.26 4.52 11.94
CA ASP A 202 16.43 5.37 11.66
C ASP A 202 16.20 6.80 12.16
N LEU A 203 15.00 7.35 11.91
CA LEU A 203 14.61 8.67 12.42
C LEU A 203 14.66 8.70 13.96
N ARG A 204 14.11 7.68 14.61
CA ARG A 204 14.10 7.58 16.08
C ARG A 204 15.52 7.58 16.65
N ALA A 205 16.42 6.78 16.07
CA ALA A 205 17.83 6.74 16.51
C ALA A 205 18.51 8.11 16.37
N THR A 206 18.22 8.84 15.28
CA THR A 206 18.73 10.20 15.06
C THR A 206 18.22 11.18 16.11
N PHE A 207 16.91 11.14 16.43
CA PHE A 207 16.33 12.01 17.45
C PHE A 207 16.85 11.69 18.85
N GLU A 208 16.98 10.42 19.24
CA GLU A 208 17.52 10.00 20.52
C GLU A 208 18.99 10.41 20.66
N GLY A 209 19.80 10.24 19.60
CA GLY A 209 21.19 10.71 19.56
C GLY A 209 21.33 12.22 19.69
N ALA A 210 20.45 12.99 19.05
CA ALA A 210 20.44 14.45 19.15
C ALA A 210 20.01 14.96 20.53
N MET A 211 19.12 14.25 21.22
CA MET A 211 18.71 14.59 22.60
C MET A 211 19.81 14.32 23.62
N THR A 212 20.62 13.28 23.43
CA THR A 212 21.74 12.93 24.31
C THR A 212 22.97 13.79 24.07
N SER A 213 23.09 14.44 22.91
CA SER A 213 24.23 15.29 22.54
C SER A 213 24.07 16.77 22.90
N LYS A 214 22.94 17.19 23.49
CA LYS A 214 22.80 18.57 23.98
C LYS A 214 23.69 18.75 25.21
N PRO A 215 24.68 19.67 25.18
CA PRO A 215 25.44 19.98 26.38
C PRO A 215 24.49 20.58 27.42
N GLU A 216 24.61 20.12 28.67
CA GLU A 216 23.92 20.77 29.78
C GLU A 216 24.28 22.28 29.78
N PRO A 217 23.32 23.18 29.94
CA PRO A 217 23.61 24.59 30.09
C PRO A 217 24.45 24.73 31.37
N SER A 218 25.72 25.11 31.22
CA SER A 218 26.56 25.48 32.34
C SER A 218 25.93 26.71 33.02
N LEU A 219 25.28 26.48 34.14
CA LEU A 219 24.81 27.56 35.00
C LEU A 219 26.06 28.28 35.52
N PRO A 220 26.22 29.61 35.30
CA PRO A 220 27.25 30.37 35.95
C PRO A 220 26.90 30.44 37.44
N PHE A 221 27.78 29.91 38.28
CA PHE A 221 27.70 30.15 39.72
C PHE A 221 27.95 31.65 39.96
N PRO A 222 27.06 32.35 40.70
CA PRO A 222 27.36 33.71 41.16
C PRO A 222 28.47 33.63 42.25
N SER A 223 29.49 34.43 42.05
CA SER A 223 30.52 34.74 43.06
C SER A 223 29.97 35.64 44.16
#